data_e9983c2e162143e11cb190cd3caf4884
#
_entry.id   e9983c2e162143e11cb190cd3caf4884
#
_cell.length_a   1.000
_cell.length_b   1.000
_cell.length_c   1.000
_cell.angle_alpha   90.00
_cell.angle_beta   90.00
_cell.angle_gamma   90.00
#
_symmetry.space_group_name_H-M   'P 1'
#
loop_
_entity.id
_entity.type
_entity.pdbx_description
1 polymer ?
#
loop_
_entity_poly.entity_id
_entity_poly.type
_entity_poly.pdbx_seq_one_letter_code
_entity_poly.pdbx_strand_id
1 'polypeptide(L)'
;MENFDAYSLRAGRILLGLYFVLPGLAKFADWQTHIDLMQRHNISFADPLLLIAGVANLVLGGMLLAGRHLRLAVYGCALYIVIINFSLHDFWNFSGLEGEHEGQNFVKNLGILAGCLMLAGFMGKQDGQKG
;
A
#
# COMPACT_ATOMS: atom_id res chain seq x y z
N MET A 1 21.02 -0.29 22.05
CA MET A 1 19.86 -1.01 21.52
C MET A 1 18.70 -0.05 21.23
N GLU A 2 18.27 0.80 22.16
CA GLU A 2 17.15 1.74 21.95
C GLU A 2 17.31 2.64 20.72
N ASN A 3 18.51 3.16 20.46
CA ASN A 3 18.77 3.99 19.27
C ASN A 3 18.64 3.19 17.97
N PHE A 4 19.09 1.94 17.94
CA PHE A 4 18.98 1.08 16.74
C PHE A 4 17.52 0.76 16.42
N ASP A 5 16.71 0.47 17.44
CA ASP A 5 15.27 0.19 17.26
C ASP A 5 14.52 1.42 16.71
N ALA A 6 14.86 2.62 17.21
CA ALA A 6 14.30 3.87 16.72
C ALA A 6 14.68 4.15 15.26
N TYR A 7 15.93 3.87 14.86
CA TYR A 7 16.37 4.02 13.47
C TYR A 7 15.69 3.00 12.56
N SER A 8 15.56 1.76 13.00
CA SER A 8 14.88 0.69 12.24
C SER A 8 13.41 1.04 11.99
N LEU A 9 12.69 1.51 13.00
CA LEU A 9 11.30 1.96 12.86
C LEU A 9 11.17 3.14 11.90
N ARG A 10 12.07 4.11 12.00
CA ARG A 10 12.07 5.27 11.09
C ARG A 10 12.35 4.86 9.66
N ALA A 11 13.35 4.02 9.44
CA ALA A 11 13.71 3.51 8.11
C ALA A 11 12.55 2.69 7.51
N GLY A 12 11.97 1.76 8.25
CA GLY A 12 10.82 0.97 7.82
C GLY A 12 9.62 1.83 7.44
N ARG A 13 9.32 2.85 8.25
CA ARG A 13 8.26 3.81 7.96
C ARG A 13 8.51 4.62 6.68
N ILE A 14 9.74 5.07 6.47
CA ILE A 14 10.12 5.82 5.25
C ILE A 14 10.00 4.91 4.03
N LEU A 15 10.53 3.69 4.08
CA LEU A 15 10.44 2.72 2.98
C LEU A 15 8.98 2.40 2.65
N LEU A 16 8.14 2.20 3.66
CA LEU A 16 6.72 1.97 3.48
C LEU A 16 6.03 3.20 2.84
N GLY A 17 6.36 4.40 3.28
CA GLY A 17 5.87 5.64 2.69
C GLY A 17 6.24 5.79 1.21
N LEU A 18 7.49 5.51 0.86
CA LEU A 18 7.96 5.51 -0.53
C LEU A 18 7.24 4.45 -1.38
N TYR A 19 7.02 3.24 -0.83
CA TYR A 19 6.25 2.20 -1.50
C TYR A 19 4.85 2.66 -1.93
N PHE A 20 4.22 3.54 -1.17
CA PHE A 20 2.91 4.11 -1.52
C PHE A 20 3.01 5.35 -2.41
N VAL A 21 3.93 6.27 -2.12
CA VAL A 21 4.05 7.53 -2.89
C VAL A 21 4.48 7.28 -4.33
N LEU A 22 5.49 6.43 -4.55
CA LEU A 22 6.02 6.21 -5.91
C LEU A 22 4.97 5.65 -6.87
N PRO A 23 4.19 4.59 -6.53
CA PRO A 23 3.10 4.15 -7.39
C PRO A 23 1.96 5.19 -7.51
N GLY A 24 1.76 6.02 -6.49
CA GLY A 24 0.81 7.13 -6.56
C GLY A 24 1.20 8.12 -7.65
N LEU A 25 2.46 8.55 -7.68
CA LEU A 25 2.99 9.42 -8.73
C LEU A 25 2.93 8.76 -10.11
N ALA A 26 3.26 7.47 -10.21
CA ALA A 26 3.21 6.72 -11.46
C ALA A 26 1.80 6.69 -12.06
N LYS A 27 0.75 6.58 -11.22
CA LYS A 27 -0.65 6.61 -11.69
C LYS A 27 -1.00 7.91 -12.43
N PHE A 28 -0.49 9.03 -11.95
CA PHE A 28 -0.72 10.32 -12.60
C PHE A 28 0.21 10.56 -13.79
N ALA A 29 1.42 10.02 -13.76
CA ALA A 29 2.39 10.16 -14.84
C ALA A 29 2.02 9.32 -16.07
N ASP A 30 1.43 8.16 -15.88
CA ASP A 30 1.05 7.22 -16.94
C ASP A 30 -0.39 6.72 -16.74
N TRP A 31 -1.32 7.64 -16.84
CA TRP A 31 -2.74 7.42 -16.57
C TRP A 31 -3.34 6.32 -17.45
N GLN A 32 -3.09 6.38 -18.75
CA GLN A 32 -3.70 5.46 -19.69
C GLN A 32 -3.28 4.01 -19.46
N THR A 33 -2.01 3.75 -19.20
CA THR A 33 -1.53 2.39 -18.88
C THR A 33 -2.24 1.81 -17.65
N HIS A 34 -2.50 2.64 -16.64
CA HIS A 34 -3.23 2.19 -15.45
C HIS A 34 -4.72 1.96 -15.73
N ILE A 35 -5.35 2.76 -16.58
CA ILE A 35 -6.72 2.53 -17.04
C ILE A 35 -6.81 1.20 -17.81
N ASP A 36 -5.90 0.95 -18.74
CA ASP A 36 -5.87 -0.29 -19.52
C ASP A 36 -5.66 -1.51 -18.61
N LEU A 37 -4.82 -1.38 -17.58
CA LEU A 37 -4.63 -2.42 -16.56
C LEU A 37 -5.96 -2.71 -15.83
N MET A 38 -6.63 -1.68 -15.34
CA MET A 38 -7.90 -1.83 -14.61
C MET A 38 -8.98 -2.47 -15.49
N GLN A 39 -9.03 -2.12 -16.77
CA GLN A 39 -9.96 -2.71 -17.73
C GLN A 39 -9.69 -4.20 -17.96
N ARG A 40 -8.43 -4.62 -18.02
CA ARG A 40 -8.06 -6.06 -18.11
C ARG A 40 -8.54 -6.87 -16.92
N HIS A 41 -8.63 -6.26 -15.74
CA HIS A 41 -9.19 -6.85 -14.51
C HIS A 41 -10.71 -6.63 -14.37
N ASN A 42 -11.39 -6.24 -15.45
CA ASN A 42 -12.85 -6.00 -15.49
C ASN A 42 -13.34 -4.97 -14.46
N ILE A 43 -12.51 -3.98 -14.12
CA ILE A 43 -12.89 -2.92 -13.19
C ILE A 43 -13.69 -1.87 -13.94
N SER A 44 -14.96 -1.74 -13.57
CA SER A 44 -15.84 -0.67 -14.05
C SER A 44 -15.49 0.66 -13.37
N PHE A 45 -15.78 1.78 -14.04
CA PHE A 45 -15.50 3.14 -13.53
C PHE A 45 -14.00 3.36 -13.23
N ALA A 46 -13.14 2.90 -14.16
CA ALA A 46 -11.68 2.93 -13.97
C ALA A 46 -11.14 4.35 -13.68
N ASP A 47 -11.58 5.39 -14.41
CA ASP A 47 -11.10 6.76 -14.24
C ASP A 47 -11.31 7.30 -12.80
N PRO A 48 -12.53 7.34 -12.24
CA PRO A 48 -12.71 7.84 -10.89
C PRO A 48 -12.03 6.97 -9.83
N LEU A 49 -11.99 5.64 -10.02
CA LEU A 49 -11.32 4.74 -9.10
C LEU A 49 -9.81 4.92 -9.14
N LEU A 50 -9.21 5.13 -10.32
CA LEU A 50 -7.79 5.40 -10.46
C LEU A 50 -7.41 6.73 -9.79
N LEU A 51 -8.24 7.76 -9.93
CA LEU A 51 -8.05 9.03 -9.24
C LEU A 51 -8.04 8.84 -7.72
N ILE A 52 -9.04 8.14 -7.19
CA ILE A 52 -9.14 7.85 -5.75
C ILE A 52 -7.91 7.05 -5.28
N ALA A 53 -7.51 6.01 -6.02
CA ALA A 53 -6.36 5.20 -5.70
C ALA A 53 -5.05 6.01 -5.72
N GLY A 54 -4.86 6.86 -6.71
CA GLY A 54 -3.69 7.74 -6.82
C GLY A 54 -3.61 8.73 -5.67
N VAL A 55 -4.71 9.41 -5.36
CA VAL A 55 -4.79 10.35 -4.23
C VAL A 55 -4.56 9.62 -2.90
N ALA A 56 -5.19 8.47 -2.70
CA ALA A 56 -4.99 7.66 -1.48
C ALA A 56 -3.52 7.25 -1.31
N ASN A 57 -2.85 6.80 -2.37
CA ASN A 57 -1.42 6.50 -2.37
C ASN A 57 -0.57 7.70 -1.91
N LEU A 58 -0.81 8.87 -2.48
CA LEU A 58 -0.03 10.08 -2.16
C LEU A 58 -0.29 10.57 -0.74
N VAL A 59 -1.56 10.59 -0.30
CA VAL A 59 -1.94 11.05 1.03
C VAL A 59 -1.41 10.10 2.10
N LEU A 60 -1.71 8.82 2.00
CA LEU A 60 -1.30 7.81 2.99
C LEU A 60 0.23 7.67 3.04
N GLY A 61 0.88 7.58 1.89
CA GLY A 61 2.33 7.54 1.81
C GLY A 61 3.00 8.82 2.31
N GLY A 62 2.44 9.98 1.98
CA GLY A 62 2.88 11.29 2.48
C GLY A 62 2.77 11.41 4.00
N MET A 63 1.68 10.93 4.59
CA MET A 63 1.51 10.87 6.06
C MET A 63 2.57 9.98 6.72
N LEU A 64 2.89 8.82 6.11
CA LEU A 64 3.96 7.94 6.58
C LEU A 64 5.33 8.65 6.51
N LEU A 65 5.66 9.28 5.38
CA LEU A 65 6.92 10.02 5.23
C LEU A 65 7.05 11.16 6.24
N ALA A 66 6.00 11.95 6.40
CA ALA A 66 5.95 13.06 7.35
C ALA A 66 5.92 12.63 8.82
N GLY A 67 5.59 11.36 9.10
CA GLY A 67 5.44 10.88 10.48
C GLY A 67 4.22 11.45 11.20
N ARG A 68 3.16 11.79 10.43
CA ARG A 68 1.94 12.42 10.97
C ARG A 68 0.73 11.52 10.79
N HIS A 69 -0.16 11.51 11.79
CA HIS A 69 -1.38 10.70 11.80
C HIS A 69 -1.10 9.21 11.47
N LEU A 70 -0.02 8.66 12.01
CA LEU A 70 0.52 7.36 11.64
C LEU A 70 -0.49 6.22 11.77
N ARG A 71 -1.34 6.22 12.80
CA ARG A 71 -2.36 5.16 12.94
C ARG A 71 -3.35 5.16 11.78
N LEU A 72 -3.84 6.35 11.40
CA LEU A 72 -4.74 6.48 10.24
C LEU A 72 -4.04 6.05 8.95
N ALA A 73 -2.80 6.51 8.74
CA ALA A 73 -2.02 6.17 7.56
C ALA A 73 -1.81 4.65 7.44
N VAL A 74 -1.40 3.99 8.52
CA VAL A 74 -1.07 2.56 8.51
C VAL A 74 -2.31 1.70 8.27
N TYR A 75 -3.44 1.98 8.93
CA TYR A 75 -4.68 1.25 8.68
C TYR A 75 -5.26 1.56 7.29
N GLY A 76 -5.13 2.81 6.82
CA GLY A 76 -5.48 3.17 5.45
C GLY A 76 -4.64 2.40 4.42
N CYS A 77 -3.34 2.30 4.62
CA CYS A 77 -2.45 1.50 3.78
C CYS A 77 -2.82 0.01 3.81
N ALA A 78 -3.10 -0.55 4.99
CA ALA A 78 -3.52 -1.94 5.11
C ALA A 78 -4.82 -2.21 4.33
N LEU A 79 -5.82 -1.36 4.48
CA LEU A 79 -7.08 -1.46 3.73
C LEU A 79 -6.84 -1.32 2.23
N TYR A 80 -6.02 -0.35 1.81
CA TYR A 80 -5.65 -0.15 0.42
C TYR A 80 -5.04 -1.41 -0.20
N ILE A 81 -4.07 -2.03 0.47
CA ILE A 81 -3.42 -3.27 0.00
C ILE A 81 -4.43 -4.42 -0.13
N VAL A 82 -5.34 -4.57 0.81
CA VAL A 82 -6.40 -5.59 0.72
C VAL A 82 -7.25 -5.37 -0.53
N ILE A 83 -7.71 -4.14 -0.75
CA ILE A 83 -8.53 -3.80 -1.93
C ILE A 83 -7.76 -4.07 -3.23
N ILE A 84 -6.51 -3.62 -3.32
CA ILE A 84 -5.69 -3.81 -4.53
C ILE A 84 -5.42 -5.30 -4.80
N ASN A 85 -5.15 -6.10 -3.77
CA ASN A 85 -4.92 -7.53 -3.94
C ASN A 85 -6.11 -8.24 -4.57
N PHE A 86 -7.31 -7.96 -4.10
CA PHE A 86 -8.51 -8.62 -4.64
C PHE A 86 -9.00 -8.00 -5.94
N SER A 87 -8.61 -6.77 -6.27
CA SER A 87 -9.07 -6.07 -7.48
C SER A 87 -8.11 -6.17 -8.66
N LEU A 88 -6.79 -6.15 -8.42
CA LEU A 88 -5.76 -6.06 -9.47
C LEU A 88 -4.75 -7.22 -9.44
N HIS A 89 -4.74 -8.02 -8.38
CA HIS A 89 -3.87 -9.18 -8.26
C HIS A 89 -4.69 -10.45 -8.07
N ASP A 90 -5.79 -10.54 -8.78
CA ASP A 90 -6.75 -11.66 -8.81
C ASP A 90 -6.25 -12.80 -9.71
N PHE A 91 -5.07 -13.34 -9.37
CA PHE A 91 -4.32 -14.33 -10.14
C PHE A 91 -5.13 -15.57 -10.52
N TRP A 92 -6.19 -15.89 -9.78
CA TRP A 92 -7.11 -16.99 -10.08
C TRP A 92 -7.96 -16.80 -11.34
N ASN A 93 -8.02 -15.58 -11.86
CA ASN A 93 -8.68 -15.23 -13.11
C ASN A 93 -7.77 -15.27 -14.34
N PHE A 94 -6.48 -15.53 -14.16
CA PHE A 94 -5.45 -15.53 -15.20
C PHE A 94 -4.72 -16.87 -15.25
N SER A 95 -4.04 -17.15 -16.37
CA SER A 95 -3.24 -18.36 -16.56
C SER A 95 -1.87 -18.05 -17.17
N GLY A 96 -0.95 -19.00 -17.15
CA GLY A 96 0.40 -18.84 -17.68
C GLY A 96 1.17 -17.73 -16.94
N LEU A 97 2.05 -17.05 -17.66
CA LEU A 97 2.94 -16.02 -17.10
C LEU A 97 2.18 -14.87 -16.42
N GLU A 98 1.02 -14.49 -16.95
CA GLU A 98 0.22 -13.40 -16.34
C GLU A 98 -0.33 -13.83 -14.99
N GLY A 99 -0.88 -15.03 -14.87
CA GLY A 99 -1.34 -15.58 -13.60
C GLY A 99 -0.22 -15.75 -12.58
N GLU A 100 0.95 -16.20 -13.01
CA GLU A 100 2.14 -16.29 -12.15
C GLU A 100 2.59 -14.91 -11.65
N HIS A 101 2.60 -13.91 -12.53
CA HIS A 101 2.98 -12.54 -12.19
C HIS A 101 2.01 -11.92 -11.18
N GLU A 102 0.71 -12.05 -11.41
CA GLU A 102 -0.30 -11.55 -10.47
C GLU A 102 -0.27 -12.30 -9.14
N GLY A 103 -0.01 -13.60 -9.14
CA GLY A 103 0.21 -14.38 -7.91
C GLY A 103 1.41 -13.91 -7.12
N GLN A 104 2.53 -13.59 -7.77
CA GLN A 104 3.71 -13.01 -7.11
C GLN A 104 3.40 -11.64 -6.50
N ASN A 105 2.68 -10.78 -7.22
CA ASN A 105 2.29 -9.46 -6.72
C ASN A 105 1.35 -9.58 -5.51
N PHE A 106 0.40 -10.51 -5.55
CA PHE A 106 -0.48 -10.81 -4.43
C PHE A 106 0.32 -11.19 -3.17
N VAL A 107 1.27 -12.12 -3.30
CA VAL A 107 2.12 -12.57 -2.19
C VAL A 107 3.03 -11.45 -1.67
N LYS A 108 3.64 -10.66 -2.56
CA LYS A 108 4.45 -9.49 -2.15
C LYS A 108 3.62 -8.50 -1.33
N ASN A 109 2.39 -8.24 -1.73
CA ASN A 109 1.49 -7.34 -1.03
C ASN A 109 1.07 -7.88 0.35
N LEU A 110 1.03 -9.19 0.57
CA LEU A 110 0.85 -9.76 1.91
C LEU A 110 2.00 -9.37 2.85
N GLY A 111 3.24 -9.29 2.35
CA GLY A 111 4.39 -8.80 3.12
C GLY A 111 4.24 -7.32 3.50
N ILE A 112 3.75 -6.49 2.59
CA ILE A 112 3.46 -5.07 2.86
C ILE A 112 2.33 -4.93 3.89
N LEU A 113 1.27 -5.71 3.74
CA LEU A 113 0.16 -5.77 4.71
C LEU A 113 0.66 -6.16 6.10
N ALA A 114 1.51 -7.18 6.18
CA ALA A 114 2.12 -7.61 7.46
C ALA A 114 2.93 -6.47 8.09
N GLY A 115 3.73 -5.75 7.30
CA GLY A 115 4.47 -4.57 7.75
C GLY A 115 3.56 -3.47 8.31
N CYS A 116 2.45 -3.18 7.64
CA CYS A 116 1.44 -2.24 8.12
C CYS A 116 0.85 -2.70 9.47
N LEU A 117 0.43 -3.96 9.58
CA LEU A 117 -0.18 -4.49 10.79
C LEU A 117 0.81 -4.52 11.97
N MET A 118 2.05 -4.89 11.73
CA MET A 118 3.11 -4.87 12.75
C MET A 118 3.37 -3.45 13.26
N LEU A 119 3.45 -2.47 12.38
CA LEU A 119 3.63 -1.06 12.75
C LEU A 119 2.42 -0.55 13.56
N ALA A 120 1.20 -0.89 13.14
CA ALA A 120 -0.03 -0.56 13.88
C ALA A 120 -0.04 -1.14 15.30
N GLY A 121 0.33 -2.43 15.43
CA GLY A 121 0.42 -3.11 16.73
C GLY A 121 1.48 -2.50 17.66
N PHE A 122 2.63 -2.13 17.11
CA PHE A 122 3.68 -1.44 17.86
C PHE A 122 3.19 -0.10 18.44
N MET A 123 2.51 0.72 17.63
CA MET A 123 1.96 2.01 18.09
C MET A 123 0.89 1.83 19.17
N GLY A 124 0.05 0.80 19.05
CA GLY A 124 -0.97 0.51 20.06
C GLY A 124 -0.38 0.16 21.43
N LYS A 125 0.75 -0.55 21.47
CA LYS A 125 1.47 -0.82 22.74
C LYS A 125 2.04 0.43 23.39
N GLN A 126 2.58 1.36 22.59
CA GLN A 126 3.12 2.62 23.14
C GLN A 126 2.03 3.49 23.75
N ASP A 127 0.85 3.53 23.15
CA ASP A 127 -0.28 4.31 23.68
C ASP A 127 -0.80 3.69 25.01
N GLY A 128 -0.86 2.36 25.10
CA GLY A 128 -1.28 1.63 26.31
C GLY A 128 -0.30 1.73 27.49
N GLN A 129 0.97 2.05 27.24
CA GLN A 129 1.98 2.25 28.30
C GLN A 129 1.98 3.67 28.89
N LYS A 130 1.31 4.61 28.24
CA LYS A 130 1.22 6.01 28.69
C LYS A 130 -0.05 6.34 29.47
N GLY A 131 -0.94 5.40 29.62
CA GLY A 131 -2.16 5.49 30.43
C GLY A 131 -2.05 4.70 31.71
#